data_dbdb732135e793da1e74fc83363d435f
#
_entry.id   dbdb732135e793da1e74fc83363d435f
#
_cell.length_a   1.000
_cell.length_b   1.000
_cell.length_c   1.000
_cell.angle_alpha   90.00
_cell.angle_beta   90.00
_cell.angle_gamma   90.00
#
_symmetry.space_group_name_H-M   'P 1'
#
loop_
_entity.id
_entity.type
_entity.pdbx_description
1 polymer ?
#
loop_
_entity_poly.entity_id
_entity_poly.type
_entity_poly.pdbx_seq_one_letter_code
_entity_poly.pdbx_strand_id
1 'polypeptide(L)'
;DTFKDFLNKIKALPKGQLWRHNQAGDLPGDGERLDTLGCADLTQANKGRRGFTYTHYDPTKNGNGATIKAMNKNGFTVNLSGNSVKHALELSALNIAPVVAVADSNTKGAFKKGGKQFVQCPATTEDNNISCATCQLCEVKTRKSIVYFPAHGTQKSKVNNILNKREVKI
;
A
#
# COMPACT_ATOMS: atom_id res chain seq x y z
N ASP A 1 17.15 16.75 6.00
CA ASP A 1 15.75 17.22 6.05
C ASP A 1 15.06 16.65 7.29
N THR A 2 14.39 17.48 8.07
CA THR A 2 13.57 17.06 9.22
C THR A 2 12.19 16.59 8.75
N PHE A 3 11.45 15.91 9.62
CA PHE A 3 10.05 15.57 9.33
C PHE A 3 9.19 16.82 9.04
N LYS A 4 9.47 17.92 9.75
CA LYS A 4 8.82 19.23 9.50
C LYS A 4 9.10 19.75 8.09
N ASP A 5 10.35 19.64 7.62
CA ASP A 5 10.71 20.06 6.26
C ASP A 5 10.00 19.22 5.22
N PHE A 6 9.87 17.94 5.47
CA PHE A 6 9.11 17.02 4.61
C PHE A 6 7.63 17.42 4.54
N LEU A 7 6.98 17.69 5.67
CA LEU A 7 5.59 18.18 5.70
C LEU A 7 5.42 19.49 4.94
N ASN A 8 6.39 20.41 5.03
CA ASN A 8 6.36 21.67 4.30
C ASN A 8 6.48 21.44 2.78
N LYS A 9 7.30 20.50 2.34
CA LYS A 9 7.38 20.10 0.92
C LYS A 9 6.05 19.56 0.41
N ILE A 10 5.33 18.75 1.20
CA ILE A 10 4.00 18.26 0.83
C ILE A 10 3.01 19.43 0.70
N LYS A 11 3.00 20.34 1.67
CA LYS A 11 2.13 21.53 1.64
C LYS A 11 2.40 22.43 0.43
N ALA A 12 3.62 22.42 -0.10
CA ALA A 12 4.02 23.19 -1.28
C ALA A 12 3.61 22.52 -2.61
N LEU A 13 3.21 21.25 -2.61
CA LEU A 13 2.70 20.60 -3.83
C LEU A 13 1.44 21.30 -4.34
N PRO A 14 1.23 21.36 -5.66
CA PRO A 14 0.01 21.89 -6.24
C PRO A 14 -1.25 21.21 -5.69
N LYS A 15 -2.36 21.94 -5.61
CA LYS A 15 -3.64 21.33 -5.27
C LYS A 15 -4.04 20.26 -6.28
N GLY A 16 -4.59 19.15 -5.80
CA GLY A 16 -4.96 18.00 -6.62
C GLY A 16 -3.77 17.14 -7.08
N GLN A 17 -2.53 17.51 -6.73
CA GLN A 17 -1.36 16.73 -7.11
C GLN A 17 -1.42 15.32 -6.51
N LEU A 18 -1.34 14.32 -7.39
CA LEU A 18 -1.10 12.93 -6.98
C LEU A 18 0.38 12.78 -6.56
N TRP A 19 0.60 12.16 -5.43
CA TRP A 19 1.94 11.87 -4.93
C TRP A 19 1.96 10.60 -4.09
N ARG A 20 3.09 9.91 -4.09
CA ARG A 20 3.29 8.70 -3.30
C ARG A 20 4.24 9.01 -2.14
N HIS A 21 3.80 8.69 -0.93
CA HIS A 21 4.65 8.69 0.24
C HIS A 21 5.56 7.46 0.22
N ASN A 22 6.85 7.67 0.28
CA ASN A 22 7.94 6.69 0.29
C ASN A 22 7.99 5.72 -0.91
N GLN A 23 9.16 5.54 -1.44
CA GLN A 23 9.52 4.41 -2.31
C GLN A 23 10.05 3.24 -1.47
N ALA A 24 10.71 3.55 -0.36
CA ALA A 24 11.20 2.63 0.64
C ALA A 24 10.86 3.18 2.03
N GLY A 25 10.69 2.29 3.00
CA GLY A 25 10.25 2.65 4.34
C GLY A 25 8.73 2.55 4.50
N ASP A 26 8.22 2.98 5.63
CA ASP A 26 6.81 2.89 6.02
C ASP A 26 6.33 4.23 6.60
N LEU A 27 5.11 4.27 7.11
CA LEU A 27 4.54 5.39 7.84
C LEU A 27 5.34 5.72 9.10
N PRO A 28 5.23 6.95 9.63
CA PRO A 28 5.88 7.31 10.91
C PRO A 28 5.52 6.35 12.03
N GLY A 29 6.52 5.88 12.76
CA GLY A 29 6.39 4.95 13.89
C GLY A 29 7.69 4.23 14.19
N ASP A 30 7.61 3.21 15.06
CA ASP A 30 8.77 2.46 15.56
C ASP A 30 8.91 1.06 14.94
N GLY A 31 8.08 0.71 13.95
CA GLY A 31 8.02 -0.61 13.30
C GLY A 31 6.91 -1.51 13.86
N GLU A 32 6.44 -1.27 15.08
CA GLU A 32 5.33 -2.00 15.69
C GLU A 32 4.10 -1.13 15.89
N ARG A 33 4.32 0.11 16.30
CA ARG A 33 3.27 1.10 16.56
C ARG A 33 3.45 2.31 15.67
N LEU A 34 2.36 2.73 15.02
CA LEU A 34 2.30 3.98 14.29
C LEU A 34 2.38 5.18 15.25
N ASP A 35 3.18 6.17 14.87
CA ASP A 35 3.13 7.49 15.50
C ASP A 35 1.84 8.20 15.04
N THR A 36 0.83 8.15 15.89
CA THR A 36 -0.49 8.70 15.59
C THR A 36 -0.44 10.21 15.30
N LEU A 37 0.40 10.97 16.01
CA LEU A 37 0.55 12.40 15.77
C LEU A 37 1.27 12.66 14.46
N GLY A 38 2.37 11.96 14.18
CA GLY A 38 3.07 12.06 12.90
C GLY A 38 2.19 11.68 11.71
N CYS A 39 1.37 10.64 11.85
CA CYS A 39 0.39 10.25 10.84
C CYS A 39 -0.71 11.32 10.65
N ALA A 40 -1.17 11.95 11.73
CA ALA A 40 -2.14 13.04 11.66
C ALA A 40 -1.53 14.28 10.96
N ASP A 41 -0.31 14.64 11.28
CA ASP A 41 0.42 15.75 10.65
C ASP A 41 0.63 15.52 9.16
N LEU A 42 1.00 14.30 8.78
CA LEU A 42 1.14 13.88 7.38
C LEU A 42 -0.20 14.01 6.63
N THR A 43 -1.28 13.54 7.24
CA THR A 43 -2.63 13.62 6.68
C THR A 43 -3.07 15.08 6.51
N GLN A 44 -2.79 15.92 7.50
CA GLN A 44 -3.10 17.35 7.44
C GLN A 44 -2.27 18.07 6.36
N ALA A 45 -0.98 17.74 6.22
CA ALA A 45 -0.14 18.30 5.16
C ALA A 45 -0.64 17.93 3.77
N ASN A 46 -1.22 16.74 3.62
CA ASN A 46 -1.81 16.27 2.36
C ASN A 46 -3.12 16.96 1.96
N LYS A 47 -3.74 17.72 2.86
CA LYS A 47 -5.06 18.34 2.59
C LYS A 47 -5.07 19.13 1.28
N GLY A 48 -6.01 18.76 0.39
CA GLY A 48 -6.11 19.32 -0.96
C GLY A 48 -5.15 18.70 -1.98
N ARG A 49 -4.44 17.64 -1.62
CA ARG A 49 -3.59 16.81 -2.52
C ARG A 49 -4.09 15.38 -2.48
N ARG A 50 -3.54 14.54 -3.35
CA ARG A 50 -3.95 13.15 -3.53
C ARG A 50 -2.79 12.23 -3.15
N GLY A 51 -2.47 12.19 -1.86
CA GLY A 51 -1.42 11.35 -1.31
C GLY A 51 -1.88 9.91 -1.10
N PHE A 52 -0.99 8.96 -1.39
CA PHE A 52 -1.19 7.56 -1.05
C PHE A 52 0.11 6.89 -0.62
N THR A 53 -0.01 5.79 0.10
CA THR A 53 1.11 4.97 0.57
C THR A 53 0.72 3.51 0.74
N TYR A 54 1.73 2.71 1.07
CA TYR A 54 1.59 1.32 1.52
C TYR A 54 2.16 1.19 2.92
N THR A 55 1.57 0.30 3.74
CA THR A 55 2.07 0.05 5.08
C THR A 55 2.11 -1.43 5.41
N HIS A 56 3.15 -1.85 6.13
CA HIS A 56 3.32 -3.19 6.70
C HIS A 56 2.99 -3.24 8.18
N TYR A 57 2.62 -2.13 8.80
CA TYR A 57 2.15 -2.12 10.18
C TYR A 57 0.94 -3.02 10.35
N ASP A 58 1.00 -3.90 11.35
CA ASP A 58 -0.11 -4.82 11.65
C ASP A 58 -1.33 -4.01 12.13
N PRO A 59 -2.44 -4.00 11.35
CA PRO A 59 -3.61 -3.19 11.70
C PRO A 59 -4.39 -3.74 12.89
N THR A 60 -4.09 -4.96 13.34
CA THR A 60 -4.75 -5.60 14.49
C THR A 60 -4.06 -5.27 15.82
N LYS A 61 -2.90 -4.65 15.79
CA LYS A 61 -2.07 -4.36 16.97
C LYS A 61 -1.94 -2.87 17.23
N ASN A 62 -1.66 -2.53 18.49
CA ASN A 62 -1.22 -1.21 18.94
C ASN A 62 -2.11 -0.03 18.49
N GLY A 63 -3.37 -0.26 18.14
CA GLY A 63 -4.25 0.79 17.63
C GLY A 63 -3.96 1.22 16.19
N ASN A 64 -3.05 0.55 15.48
CA ASN A 64 -2.65 0.89 14.11
C ASN A 64 -3.85 0.96 13.16
N GLY A 65 -4.78 0.01 13.26
CA GLY A 65 -5.98 -0.01 12.42
C GLY A 65 -6.84 1.25 12.55
N ALA A 66 -6.98 1.78 13.76
CA ALA A 66 -7.71 3.02 14.00
C ALA A 66 -7.00 4.23 13.34
N THR A 67 -5.67 4.31 13.47
CA THR A 67 -4.86 5.35 12.83
C THR A 67 -4.98 5.28 11.30
N ILE A 68 -4.86 4.09 10.72
CA ILE A 68 -4.99 3.88 9.26
C ILE A 68 -6.39 4.27 8.76
N LYS A 69 -7.46 3.87 9.47
CA LYS A 69 -8.83 4.28 9.15
C LYS A 69 -8.99 5.79 9.18
N ALA A 70 -8.42 6.46 10.19
CA ALA A 70 -8.49 7.91 10.31
C ALA A 70 -7.78 8.62 9.16
N MET A 71 -6.59 8.15 8.74
CA MET A 71 -5.88 8.69 7.58
C MET A 71 -6.71 8.57 6.29
N ASN A 72 -7.24 7.39 6.02
CA ASN A 72 -8.10 7.14 4.84
C ASN A 72 -9.38 8.02 4.87
N LYS A 73 -10.03 8.14 6.03
CA LYS A 73 -11.19 9.00 6.19
C LYS A 73 -10.88 10.46 5.88
N ASN A 74 -9.69 10.93 6.22
CA ASN A 74 -9.26 12.31 6.06
C ASN A 74 -8.49 12.57 4.75
N GLY A 75 -8.53 11.66 3.79
CA GLY A 75 -8.11 11.90 2.41
C GLY A 75 -6.64 11.58 2.11
N PHE A 76 -5.95 10.87 3.00
CA PHE A 76 -4.65 10.29 2.70
C PHE A 76 -4.80 8.76 2.59
N THR A 77 -4.63 8.22 1.38
CA THR A 77 -4.92 6.80 1.14
C THR A 77 -3.79 5.91 1.61
N VAL A 78 -4.06 5.10 2.62
CA VAL A 78 -3.14 4.07 3.12
C VAL A 78 -3.63 2.71 2.66
N ASN A 79 -2.80 1.98 1.91
CA ASN A 79 -3.04 0.60 1.52
C ASN A 79 -2.32 -0.34 2.49
N LEU A 80 -3.00 -1.36 2.96
CA LEU A 80 -2.37 -2.46 3.71
C LEU A 80 -1.59 -3.34 2.74
N SER A 81 -0.33 -3.63 3.05
CA SER A 81 0.55 -4.42 2.19
C SER A 81 0.62 -5.87 2.67
N GLY A 82 0.01 -6.79 1.93
CA GLY A 82 0.11 -8.22 2.16
C GLY A 82 1.40 -8.79 1.56
N ASN A 83 2.13 -9.58 2.36
CA ASN A 83 3.38 -10.24 1.95
C ASN A 83 3.15 -11.45 1.03
N SER A 84 1.91 -11.84 0.82
CA SER A 84 1.46 -12.91 -0.08
C SER A 84 -0.01 -12.70 -0.43
N VAL A 85 -0.51 -13.45 -1.40
CA VAL A 85 -1.94 -13.47 -1.75
C VAL A 85 -2.80 -13.89 -0.55
N LYS A 86 -2.37 -14.91 0.21
CA LYS A 86 -3.07 -15.37 1.42
C LYS A 86 -3.13 -14.25 2.47
N HIS A 87 -1.99 -13.63 2.80
CA HIS A 87 -1.95 -12.53 3.77
C HIS A 87 -2.81 -11.33 3.33
N ALA A 88 -2.84 -11.03 2.04
CA ALA A 88 -3.69 -9.96 1.52
C ALA A 88 -5.19 -10.27 1.69
N LEU A 89 -5.61 -11.53 1.56
CA LEU A 89 -6.98 -11.94 1.85
C LEU A 89 -7.34 -11.77 3.34
N GLU A 90 -6.43 -12.12 4.24
CA GLU A 90 -6.59 -11.93 5.68
C GLU A 90 -6.74 -10.43 6.02
N LEU A 91 -5.88 -9.58 5.47
CA LEU A 91 -5.97 -8.14 5.64
C LEU A 91 -7.27 -7.55 5.07
N SER A 92 -7.69 -8.03 3.89
CA SER A 92 -8.93 -7.58 3.24
C SER A 92 -10.17 -7.92 4.06
N ALA A 93 -10.18 -9.04 4.77
CA ALA A 93 -11.27 -9.46 5.64
C ALA A 93 -11.49 -8.50 6.83
N LEU A 94 -10.48 -7.75 7.23
CA LEU A 94 -10.58 -6.79 8.33
C LEU A 94 -11.41 -5.54 7.99
N ASN A 95 -11.61 -5.24 6.71
CA ASN A 95 -12.33 -4.06 6.23
C ASN A 95 -11.81 -2.73 6.81
N ILE A 96 -10.49 -2.61 6.95
CA ILE A 96 -9.83 -1.43 7.52
C ILE A 96 -9.45 -0.43 6.45
N ALA A 97 -8.83 -0.91 5.35
CA ALA A 97 -8.28 -0.09 4.28
C ALA A 97 -8.18 -0.91 2.99
N PRO A 98 -7.96 -0.28 1.82
CA PRO A 98 -7.63 -1.02 0.61
C PRO A 98 -6.35 -1.83 0.80
N VAL A 99 -6.23 -2.94 0.07
CA VAL A 99 -5.13 -3.89 0.23
C VAL A 99 -4.35 -4.03 -1.08
N VAL A 100 -3.05 -4.18 -0.96
CA VAL A 100 -2.15 -4.60 -2.03
C VAL A 100 -1.43 -5.88 -1.63
N ALA A 101 -0.88 -6.60 -2.58
CA ALA A 101 -0.19 -7.87 -2.33
C ALA A 101 1.12 -7.98 -3.12
N VAL A 102 2.06 -8.75 -2.59
CA VAL A 102 3.16 -9.30 -3.38
C VAL A 102 2.77 -10.70 -3.83
N ALA A 103 2.96 -11.00 -5.10
CA ALA A 103 2.70 -12.31 -5.68
C ALA A 103 3.98 -12.92 -6.27
N ASP A 104 3.94 -14.21 -6.58
CA ASP A 104 5.02 -14.88 -7.31
C ASP A 104 5.30 -14.15 -8.63
N SER A 105 6.57 -14.13 -9.05
CA SER A 105 7.02 -13.43 -10.25
C SER A 105 6.37 -13.93 -11.55
N ASN A 106 5.83 -15.13 -11.55
CA ASN A 106 5.15 -15.73 -12.69
C ASN A 106 3.64 -15.42 -12.73
N THR A 107 3.11 -14.84 -11.65
CA THR A 107 1.70 -14.44 -11.60
C THR A 107 1.44 -13.30 -12.59
N LYS A 108 0.47 -13.46 -13.46
CA LYS A 108 0.12 -12.46 -14.49
C LYS A 108 -1.40 -12.28 -14.60
N GLY A 109 -1.79 -11.08 -14.99
CA GLY A 109 -3.16 -10.74 -15.31
C GLY A 109 -4.07 -10.66 -14.08
N ALA A 110 -5.38 -10.69 -14.33
CA ALA A 110 -6.39 -10.63 -13.28
C ALA A 110 -6.87 -12.05 -12.91
N PHE A 111 -7.12 -12.28 -11.61
CA PHE A 111 -7.68 -13.54 -11.12
C PHE A 111 -8.57 -13.32 -9.90
N LYS A 112 -9.39 -14.33 -9.58
CA LYS A 112 -10.20 -14.35 -8.35
C LYS A 112 -9.65 -15.39 -7.38
N LYS A 113 -9.57 -15.04 -6.10
CA LYS A 113 -9.25 -15.97 -5.00
C LYS A 113 -9.93 -15.48 -3.72
N GLY A 114 -10.50 -16.41 -2.94
CA GLY A 114 -11.17 -16.08 -1.69
C GLY A 114 -12.29 -15.04 -1.82
N GLY A 115 -13.02 -15.05 -2.94
CA GLY A 115 -14.08 -14.08 -3.22
C GLY A 115 -13.60 -12.67 -3.58
N LYS A 116 -12.29 -12.45 -3.69
CA LYS A 116 -11.69 -11.16 -4.05
C LYS A 116 -11.11 -11.18 -5.46
N GLN A 117 -11.23 -10.05 -6.15
CA GLN A 117 -10.60 -9.82 -7.43
C GLN A 117 -9.17 -9.30 -7.20
N PHE A 118 -8.18 -9.99 -7.79
CA PHE A 118 -6.79 -9.55 -7.85
C PHE A 118 -6.51 -8.97 -9.23
N VAL A 119 -5.83 -7.85 -9.27
CA VAL A 119 -5.40 -7.16 -10.50
C VAL A 119 -3.92 -6.87 -10.45
N GLN A 120 -3.20 -7.27 -11.49
CA GLN A 120 -1.79 -6.92 -11.61
C GLN A 120 -1.63 -5.41 -11.67
N CYS A 121 -0.65 -4.85 -10.94
CA CYS A 121 -0.30 -3.44 -11.08
C CYS A 121 0.06 -3.14 -12.54
N PRO A 122 -0.67 -2.25 -13.23
CA PRO A 122 -0.40 -1.97 -14.65
C PRO A 122 1.02 -1.46 -14.92
N ALA A 123 1.61 -0.74 -13.96
CA ALA A 123 2.98 -0.25 -14.08
C ALA A 123 4.06 -1.36 -14.01
N THR A 124 3.67 -2.61 -13.69
CA THR A 124 4.58 -3.76 -13.67
C THR A 124 4.46 -4.65 -14.91
N THR A 125 3.61 -4.30 -15.88
CA THR A 125 3.48 -5.02 -17.14
C THR A 125 4.49 -4.51 -18.16
N GLU A 126 5.11 -5.43 -18.91
CA GLU A 126 6.25 -5.09 -19.80
C GLU A 126 5.88 -4.19 -20.98
N ASP A 127 4.62 -4.19 -21.41
CA ASP A 127 4.16 -3.48 -22.61
C ASP A 127 3.48 -2.14 -22.35
N ASN A 128 3.55 -1.61 -21.12
CA ASN A 128 2.77 -0.45 -20.75
C ASN A 128 3.64 0.73 -20.30
N ASN A 129 3.48 1.87 -20.98
CA ASN A 129 3.94 3.18 -20.50
C ASN A 129 3.03 3.74 -19.37
N ILE A 130 2.48 2.86 -18.53
CA ILE A 130 1.60 3.25 -17.43
C ILE A 130 2.42 3.50 -16.17
N SER A 131 2.29 4.71 -15.64
CA SER A 131 2.83 5.10 -14.34
C SER A 131 1.75 5.15 -13.26
N CYS A 132 2.14 5.29 -12.00
CA CYS A 132 1.18 5.55 -10.93
C CYS A 132 0.32 6.80 -11.18
N ALA A 133 0.91 7.82 -11.82
CA ALA A 133 0.22 9.06 -12.16
C ALA A 133 -0.93 8.86 -13.17
N THR A 134 -0.77 7.93 -14.10
CA THR A 134 -1.81 7.60 -15.09
C THR A 134 -2.76 6.51 -14.62
N CYS A 135 -2.28 5.52 -13.85
CA CYS A 135 -3.08 4.39 -13.33
C CYS A 135 -4.01 4.79 -12.18
N GLN A 136 -3.50 5.46 -11.15
CA GLN A 136 -4.21 5.98 -9.98
C GLN A 136 -4.96 4.96 -9.11
N LEU A 137 -4.85 3.65 -9.36
CA LEU A 137 -5.60 2.61 -8.63
C LEU A 137 -5.32 2.59 -7.12
N CYS A 138 -4.06 2.80 -6.73
CA CYS A 138 -3.66 2.73 -5.32
C CYS A 138 -4.07 3.95 -4.50
N GLU A 139 -4.50 5.03 -5.14
CA GLU A 139 -5.05 6.22 -4.47
C GLU A 139 -6.54 6.06 -4.14
N VAL A 140 -7.24 5.12 -4.78
CA VAL A 140 -8.66 4.90 -4.56
C VAL A 140 -8.89 4.16 -3.24
N LYS A 141 -9.24 4.90 -2.19
CA LYS A 141 -9.45 4.36 -0.83
C LYS A 141 -10.66 3.41 -0.70
N THR A 142 -11.61 3.49 -1.61
CA THR A 142 -12.81 2.65 -1.66
C THR A 142 -12.65 1.42 -2.57
N ARG A 143 -11.46 1.22 -3.12
CA ARG A 143 -11.16 0.08 -3.99
C ARG A 143 -11.39 -1.24 -3.26
N LYS A 144 -12.13 -2.15 -3.90
CA LYS A 144 -12.42 -3.51 -3.38
C LYS A 144 -11.51 -4.57 -3.97
N SER A 145 -10.94 -4.31 -5.16
CA SER A 145 -9.94 -5.19 -5.76
C SER A 145 -8.60 -5.07 -5.04
N ILE A 146 -7.85 -6.17 -4.98
CA ILE A 146 -6.50 -6.20 -4.45
C ILE A 146 -5.53 -6.02 -5.61
N VAL A 147 -4.76 -4.94 -5.61
CA VAL A 147 -3.68 -4.74 -6.57
C VAL A 147 -2.48 -5.57 -6.12
N TYR A 148 -1.91 -6.37 -7.01
CA TYR A 148 -0.71 -7.12 -6.68
C TYR A 148 0.49 -6.72 -7.54
N PHE A 149 1.66 -6.88 -6.95
CA PHE A 149 2.95 -6.65 -7.57
C PHE A 149 3.68 -8.00 -7.72
N PRO A 150 3.95 -8.47 -8.95
CA PRO A 150 4.82 -9.65 -9.11
C PRO A 150 6.21 -9.38 -8.54
N ALA A 151 6.78 -10.35 -7.83
CA ALA A 151 8.13 -10.23 -7.29
C ALA A 151 9.14 -9.99 -8.42
N HIS A 152 10.02 -9.01 -8.26
CA HIS A 152 11.02 -8.64 -9.26
C HIS A 152 12.35 -8.22 -8.61
N GLY A 153 13.39 -8.01 -9.43
CA GLY A 153 14.72 -7.58 -8.99
C GLY A 153 15.63 -8.74 -8.58
N THR A 154 16.78 -8.41 -8.02
CA THR A 154 17.85 -9.36 -7.65
C THR A 154 17.44 -10.38 -6.58
N GLN A 155 16.43 -10.09 -5.79
CA GLN A 155 15.90 -10.95 -4.74
C GLN A 155 14.69 -11.80 -5.17
N LYS A 156 14.33 -11.78 -6.46
CA LYS A 156 13.17 -12.46 -7.03
C LYS A 156 13.07 -13.93 -6.60
N SER A 157 14.16 -14.70 -6.76
CA SER A 157 14.18 -16.12 -6.40
C SER A 157 13.97 -16.34 -4.89
N LYS A 158 14.56 -15.49 -4.04
CA LYS A 158 14.40 -15.57 -2.60
C LYS A 158 12.96 -15.27 -2.18
N VAL A 159 12.36 -14.25 -2.75
CA VAL A 159 10.96 -13.88 -2.49
C VAL A 159 10.02 -14.99 -2.95
N ASN A 160 10.19 -15.51 -4.17
CA ASN A 160 9.40 -16.61 -4.69
C ASN A 160 9.48 -17.87 -3.81
N ASN A 161 10.68 -18.23 -3.35
CA ASN A 161 10.87 -19.38 -2.46
C ASN A 161 10.14 -19.20 -1.12
N ILE A 162 10.13 -17.98 -0.57
CA ILE A 162 9.41 -17.67 0.67
C ILE A 162 7.89 -17.74 0.45
N LEU A 163 7.40 -17.19 -0.64
CA LEU A 163 5.98 -17.19 -0.99
C LEU A 163 5.47 -18.62 -1.20
N ASN A 164 6.19 -19.42 -2.00
CA ASN A 164 5.82 -20.81 -2.30
C ASN A 164 5.81 -21.69 -1.04
N LYS A 165 6.81 -21.51 -0.13
CA LYS A 165 6.83 -22.24 1.14
C LYS A 165 5.65 -21.90 2.06
N ARG A 166 5.14 -20.66 2.00
CA ARG A 166 4.00 -20.23 2.80
C ARG A 166 2.66 -20.71 2.24
N GLU A 167 2.57 -20.90 0.92
CA GLU A 167 1.36 -21.41 0.27
C GLU A 167 1.19 -22.93 0.37
N VAL A 168 2.27 -23.67 0.50
CA VAL A 168 2.27 -25.15 0.62
C VAL A 168 1.95 -25.65 2.04
N LYS A 169 1.95 -24.80 3.04
CA LYS A 169 1.59 -25.15 4.43
C LYS A 169 0.10 -24.91 4.72
N ILE A 170 -0.77 -25.56 3.93
CA ILE A 170 -2.21 -25.72 4.23
C ILE A 170 -2.50 -27.20 4.37
#